data_067c0dcb6a413a328d52bea21f642137
#
_entry.id   067c0dcb6a413a328d52bea21f642137
#
_cell.length_a   1.000
_cell.length_b   1.000
_cell.length_c   1.000
_cell.angle_alpha   90.00
_cell.angle_beta   90.00
_cell.angle_gamma   90.00
#
_symmetry.space_group_name_H-M   'P 1'
#
loop_
_entity.id
_entity.type
_entity.pdbx_description
1 polymer ?
#
loop_
_entity_poly.entity_id
_entity_poly.type
_entity_poly.pdbx_seq_one_letter_code
_entity_poly.pdbx_strand_id
1 'polypeptide(L)'
;MNSCNFKNLEVSEEQQNSYSSASPFPHIFIDDFLTNDRYSELAEQFPGVTDTTWYKFRSAMENNKRNSTDLESLPSCFQEVMRDFNGSEFIKYLEEMTGITGLIPDPEFLGGGLHKTGIGGKLGMHIDYNLHPTLKLDRRLNAILYLNDYWEDSWGGSLEFWNENVTECVTKISNKGNRLVIFNTDERSWHGHPNPLACPEDVYRHSIAFYYYTEGRPANEVAPEHNTIFRLRPGEVLKHTVYDRLLLLIPSFVRNFLRKVKGML
;
A
#
# COMPACT_ATOMS: atom_id res chain seq x y z
N MET A 1 -15.36 26.29 2.63
CA MET A 1 -13.97 26.59 3.03
C MET A 1 -13.17 25.38 2.63
N ASN A 2 -12.27 25.50 1.64
CA ASN A 2 -11.35 24.40 1.33
C ASN A 2 -10.38 24.27 2.50
N SER A 3 -10.62 23.30 3.37
CA SER A 3 -9.62 22.93 4.37
C SER A 3 -8.48 22.27 3.61
N CYS A 4 -7.40 23.00 3.38
CA CYS A 4 -6.21 22.40 2.79
C CYS A 4 -5.67 21.34 3.79
N ASN A 5 -5.84 20.07 3.47
CA ASN A 5 -5.36 18.97 4.32
C ASN A 5 -3.84 18.81 4.24
N PHE A 6 -3.22 19.34 3.19
CA PHE A 6 -1.79 19.23 2.92
C PHE A 6 -1.04 20.47 3.43
N LYS A 7 0.18 20.30 3.94
CA LYS A 7 1.04 21.44 4.32
C LYS A 7 1.58 22.19 3.10
N ASN A 8 2.01 21.45 2.10
CA ASN A 8 2.54 21.99 0.86
C ASN A 8 2.42 20.98 -0.28
N LEU A 9 1.99 21.43 -1.46
CA LEU A 9 1.94 20.66 -2.69
C LEU A 9 2.87 21.25 -3.78
N GLU A 10 3.86 22.07 -3.40
CA GLU A 10 4.90 22.52 -4.32
C GLU A 10 5.99 21.44 -4.45
N VAL A 11 6.42 21.20 -5.66
CA VAL A 11 7.48 20.23 -5.97
C VAL A 11 8.74 20.97 -6.42
N SER A 12 9.85 20.74 -5.72
CA SER A 12 11.15 21.28 -6.11
C SER A 12 11.87 20.36 -7.10
N GLU A 13 12.80 20.92 -7.89
CA GLU A 13 13.67 20.11 -8.77
C GLU A 13 14.50 19.09 -7.97
N GLU A 14 14.88 19.42 -6.75
CA GLU A 14 15.59 18.49 -5.86
C GLU A 14 14.74 17.26 -5.52
N GLN A 15 13.46 17.46 -5.23
CA GLN A 15 12.52 16.36 -4.97
C GLN A 15 12.29 15.50 -6.20
N GLN A 16 12.13 16.10 -7.39
CA GLN A 16 12.01 15.35 -8.66
C GLN A 16 13.24 14.50 -8.94
N ASN A 17 14.44 15.08 -8.75
CA ASN A 17 15.70 14.38 -8.93
C ASN A 17 15.87 13.26 -7.90
N SER A 18 15.54 13.52 -6.63
CA SER A 18 15.57 12.51 -5.56
C SER A 18 14.64 11.34 -5.85
N TYR A 19 13.41 11.63 -6.31
CA TYR A 19 12.45 10.60 -6.70
C TYR A 19 12.96 9.77 -7.87
N SER A 20 13.34 10.40 -8.97
CA SER A 20 13.69 9.71 -10.23
C SER A 20 14.97 8.91 -10.15
N SER A 21 15.95 9.35 -9.33
CA SER A 21 17.25 8.69 -9.15
C SER A 21 17.28 7.69 -8.01
N ALA A 22 16.18 7.55 -7.25
CA ALA A 22 16.12 6.65 -6.10
C ALA A 22 16.27 5.18 -6.49
N SER A 23 16.98 4.41 -5.67
CA SER A 23 17.23 2.99 -5.88
C SER A 23 16.47 2.17 -4.82
N PRO A 24 15.86 1.02 -5.18
CA PRO A 24 16.05 0.22 -6.42
C PRO A 24 15.09 0.61 -7.56
N PHE A 25 14.14 1.47 -7.34
CA PHE A 25 13.19 2.04 -8.32
C PHE A 25 12.76 3.43 -7.87
N PRO A 26 12.18 4.28 -8.72
CA PRO A 26 11.79 5.63 -8.35
C PRO A 26 10.87 5.65 -7.14
N HIS A 27 11.27 6.39 -6.11
CA HIS A 27 10.49 6.60 -4.89
C HIS A 27 10.97 7.84 -4.13
N ILE A 28 10.09 8.34 -3.26
CA ILE A 28 10.40 9.40 -2.29
C ILE A 28 9.54 9.21 -1.04
N PHE A 29 10.00 9.71 0.10
CA PHE A 29 9.14 9.92 1.26
C PHE A 29 9.19 11.38 1.69
N ILE A 30 8.07 11.87 2.22
CA ILE A 30 7.89 13.24 2.67
C ILE A 30 7.32 13.18 4.09
N ASP A 31 8.07 13.73 5.02
CA ASP A 31 7.65 13.83 6.41
C ASP A 31 6.71 15.04 6.62
N ASP A 32 5.86 14.93 7.62
CA ASP A 32 4.93 15.99 8.02
C ASP A 32 4.05 16.48 6.86
N PHE A 33 3.55 15.54 6.06
CA PHE A 33 2.84 15.81 4.80
C PHE A 33 1.50 16.50 4.99
N LEU A 34 0.69 16.03 5.94
CA LEU A 34 -0.57 16.68 6.31
C LEU A 34 -0.32 17.84 7.29
N THR A 35 -1.27 18.77 7.36
CA THR A 35 -1.31 19.73 8.47
C THR A 35 -1.39 18.99 9.80
N ASN A 36 -0.82 19.59 10.86
CA ASN A 36 -0.77 18.92 12.17
C ASN A 36 -2.16 18.58 12.70
N ASP A 37 -3.11 19.53 12.55
CA ASP A 37 -4.49 19.33 13.01
C ASP A 37 -5.16 18.16 12.31
N ARG A 38 -5.00 18.08 10.97
CA ARG A 38 -5.57 16.98 10.19
C ARG A 38 -4.92 15.64 10.52
N TYR A 39 -3.60 15.62 10.67
CA TYR A 39 -2.90 14.40 11.08
C TYR A 39 -3.36 13.90 12.45
N SER A 40 -3.42 14.78 13.45
CA SER A 40 -3.87 14.41 14.80
C SER A 40 -5.30 13.87 14.79
N GLU A 41 -6.19 14.54 14.05
CA GLU A 41 -7.59 14.09 13.91
C GLU A 41 -7.68 12.68 13.32
N LEU A 42 -6.90 12.37 12.26
CA LEU A 42 -6.88 11.03 11.66
C LEU A 42 -6.28 9.98 12.59
N ALA A 43 -5.21 10.31 13.31
CA ALA A 43 -4.57 9.40 14.23
C ALA A 43 -5.51 9.03 15.40
N GLU A 44 -6.19 10.03 15.98
CA GLU A 44 -7.15 9.84 17.07
C GLU A 44 -8.41 9.08 16.64
N GLN A 45 -8.92 9.37 15.44
CA GLN A 45 -10.16 8.76 14.93
C GLN A 45 -9.93 7.52 14.07
N PHE A 46 -8.72 6.92 14.08
CA PHE A 46 -8.48 5.72 13.27
C PHE A 46 -9.42 4.58 13.67
N PRO A 47 -10.21 4.01 12.74
CA PRO A 47 -11.29 3.08 13.09
C PRO A 47 -10.79 1.85 13.83
N GLY A 48 -11.51 1.47 14.89
CA GLY A 48 -11.32 0.22 15.62
C GLY A 48 -11.67 -1.00 14.76
N VAL A 49 -11.54 -2.19 15.34
CA VAL A 49 -11.79 -3.45 14.61
C VAL A 49 -13.28 -3.69 14.32
N THR A 50 -14.17 -2.97 14.99
CA THR A 50 -15.64 -3.09 14.89
C THR A 50 -16.31 -1.91 14.21
N ASP A 51 -15.57 -0.83 13.94
CA ASP A 51 -16.13 0.46 13.54
C ASP A 51 -16.37 0.59 12.02
N THR A 52 -15.81 -0.32 11.25
CA THR A 52 -15.98 -0.40 9.79
C THR A 52 -15.82 -1.84 9.31
N THR A 53 -16.15 -2.08 8.04
CA THR A 53 -15.94 -3.39 7.41
C THR A 53 -14.46 -3.60 7.12
N TRP A 54 -13.86 -4.61 7.75
CA TRP A 54 -12.48 -4.99 7.55
C TRP A 54 -12.35 -6.28 6.76
N TYR A 55 -11.72 -6.23 5.60
CA TYR A 55 -11.22 -7.41 4.91
C TYR A 55 -9.96 -7.92 5.60
N LYS A 56 -9.93 -9.22 5.92
CA LYS A 56 -8.82 -9.86 6.62
C LYS A 56 -7.99 -10.70 5.65
N PHE A 57 -6.72 -10.36 5.54
CA PHE A 57 -5.77 -11.16 4.77
C PHE A 57 -5.16 -12.25 5.66
N ARG A 58 -5.16 -13.47 5.15
CA ARG A 58 -4.58 -14.62 5.83
C ARG A 58 -4.02 -15.60 4.81
N SER A 59 -2.73 -15.50 4.59
CA SER A 59 -1.95 -16.43 3.76
C SER A 59 -0.56 -16.60 4.35
N ALA A 60 0.26 -17.47 3.79
CA ALA A 60 1.65 -17.61 4.20
C ALA A 60 2.48 -16.33 3.96
N MET A 61 2.07 -15.49 3.01
CA MET A 61 2.74 -14.23 2.65
C MET A 61 2.10 -13.00 3.28
N GLU A 62 0.81 -13.07 3.65
CA GLU A 62 0.08 -11.98 4.31
C GLU A 62 -0.61 -12.51 5.56
N ASN A 63 -0.30 -11.92 6.69
CA ASN A 63 -0.88 -12.36 7.95
C ASN A 63 -1.26 -11.16 8.82
N ASN A 64 -2.36 -11.31 9.58
CA ASN A 64 -2.91 -10.32 10.51
C ASN A 64 -2.94 -8.88 9.95
N LYS A 65 -3.16 -8.77 8.65
CA LYS A 65 -3.36 -7.52 7.91
C LYS A 65 -4.84 -7.39 7.60
N ARG A 66 -5.36 -6.19 7.75
CA ARG A 66 -6.73 -5.82 7.40
C ARG A 66 -6.71 -4.58 6.52
N ASN A 67 -7.66 -4.49 5.59
CA ASN A 67 -7.95 -3.23 4.91
C ASN A 67 -9.44 -2.91 4.94
N SER A 68 -9.77 -1.64 4.79
CA SER A 68 -11.13 -1.16 4.59
C SER A 68 -11.15 -0.15 3.43
N THR A 69 -12.07 -0.38 2.50
CA THR A 69 -12.33 0.49 1.35
C THR A 69 -13.75 1.07 1.39
N ASP A 70 -14.49 0.78 2.45
CA ASP A 70 -15.87 1.24 2.65
C ASP A 70 -15.88 2.69 3.15
N LEU A 71 -15.68 3.61 2.19
CA LEU A 71 -15.53 5.04 2.44
C LEU A 71 -16.71 5.62 3.25
N GLU A 72 -17.94 5.15 2.99
CA GLU A 72 -19.14 5.69 3.63
C GLU A 72 -19.23 5.35 5.12
N SER A 73 -18.63 4.24 5.53
CA SER A 73 -18.58 3.82 6.94
C SER A 73 -17.46 4.49 7.74
N LEU A 74 -16.55 5.22 7.10
CA LEU A 74 -15.43 5.86 7.78
C LEU A 74 -15.84 7.20 8.41
N PRO A 75 -15.14 7.66 9.47
CA PRO A 75 -15.29 9.03 9.96
C PRO A 75 -15.07 10.07 8.85
N SER A 76 -15.75 11.22 8.95
CA SER A 76 -15.73 12.27 7.91
C SER A 76 -14.33 12.76 7.56
N CYS A 77 -13.43 12.85 8.53
CA CYS A 77 -12.03 13.24 8.31
C CYS A 77 -11.30 12.28 7.36
N PHE A 78 -11.53 10.98 7.45
CA PHE A 78 -10.98 10.01 6.51
C PHE A 78 -11.60 10.15 5.12
N GLN A 79 -12.93 10.33 5.04
CA GLN A 79 -13.61 10.54 3.78
C GLN A 79 -13.08 11.78 3.04
N GLU A 80 -12.83 12.88 3.76
CA GLU A 80 -12.28 14.12 3.21
C GLU A 80 -10.86 13.89 2.68
N VAL A 81 -9.95 13.35 3.51
CA VAL A 81 -8.57 13.10 3.10
C VAL A 81 -8.50 12.13 1.92
N MET A 82 -9.29 11.07 1.92
CA MET A 82 -9.32 10.12 0.80
C MET A 82 -9.83 10.76 -0.50
N ARG A 83 -10.79 11.69 -0.43
CA ARG A 83 -11.23 12.48 -1.59
C ARG A 83 -10.15 13.45 -2.06
N ASP A 84 -9.42 14.10 -1.14
CA ASP A 84 -8.36 15.05 -1.50
C ASP A 84 -7.18 14.35 -2.18
N PHE A 85 -6.79 13.15 -1.72
CA PHE A 85 -5.77 12.35 -2.40
C PHE A 85 -6.20 11.88 -3.80
N ASN A 86 -7.51 11.77 -4.05
CA ASN A 86 -8.05 11.52 -5.39
C ASN A 86 -8.39 12.82 -6.15
N GLY A 87 -8.20 13.98 -5.52
CA GLY A 87 -8.48 15.29 -6.09
C GLY A 87 -7.43 15.77 -7.09
N SER A 88 -7.85 16.69 -7.96
CA SER A 88 -7.01 17.22 -9.05
C SER A 88 -5.73 17.91 -8.56
N GLU A 89 -5.74 18.54 -7.39
CA GLU A 89 -4.54 19.19 -6.82
C GLU A 89 -3.47 18.17 -6.46
N PHE A 90 -3.85 17.07 -5.81
CA PHE A 90 -2.91 16.02 -5.46
C PHE A 90 -2.45 15.23 -6.69
N ILE A 91 -3.33 14.99 -7.66
CA ILE A 91 -2.95 14.38 -8.95
C ILE A 91 -1.89 15.24 -9.65
N LYS A 92 -2.10 16.54 -9.75
CA LYS A 92 -1.12 17.47 -10.34
C LYS A 92 0.21 17.41 -9.58
N TYR A 93 0.18 17.40 -8.25
CA TYR A 93 1.38 17.25 -7.42
C TYR A 93 2.12 15.94 -7.74
N LEU A 94 1.41 14.81 -7.89
CA LEU A 94 2.02 13.53 -8.27
C LEU A 94 2.63 13.60 -9.67
N GLU A 95 1.95 14.19 -10.64
CA GLU A 95 2.46 14.34 -12.02
C GLU A 95 3.71 15.19 -12.07
N GLU A 96 3.75 16.30 -11.32
CA GLU A 96 4.94 17.15 -11.18
C GLU A 96 6.08 16.40 -10.49
N MET A 97 5.81 15.66 -9.40
CA MET A 97 6.81 14.91 -8.66
C MET A 97 7.43 13.77 -9.47
N THR A 98 6.62 13.05 -10.22
CA THR A 98 7.02 11.78 -10.83
C THR A 98 7.33 11.88 -12.32
N GLY A 99 6.87 12.93 -12.99
CA GLY A 99 6.91 13.07 -14.45
C GLY A 99 5.93 12.16 -15.19
N ILE A 100 5.08 11.41 -14.47
CA ILE A 100 4.06 10.55 -15.07
C ILE A 100 2.79 11.39 -15.26
N THR A 101 2.37 11.60 -16.49
CA THR A 101 1.20 12.41 -16.84
C THR A 101 -0.04 11.56 -17.10
N GLY A 102 -1.22 12.16 -16.96
CA GLY A 102 -2.50 11.47 -17.19
C GLY A 102 -2.84 10.49 -16.06
N LEU A 103 -2.43 10.79 -14.83
CA LEU A 103 -2.74 9.96 -13.68
C LEU A 103 -4.23 9.97 -13.37
N ILE A 104 -4.77 8.78 -13.17
CA ILE A 104 -6.16 8.52 -12.83
C ILE A 104 -6.19 7.85 -11.44
N PRO A 105 -6.85 8.47 -10.43
CA PRO A 105 -6.97 7.86 -9.11
C PRO A 105 -7.92 6.66 -9.13
N ASP A 106 -7.73 5.73 -8.20
CA ASP A 106 -8.67 4.62 -8.00
C ASP A 106 -9.95 5.10 -7.30
N PRO A 107 -11.11 5.09 -7.96
CA PRO A 107 -12.35 5.53 -7.33
C PRO A 107 -12.91 4.51 -6.34
N GLU A 108 -12.49 3.24 -6.44
CA GLU A 108 -12.97 2.13 -5.63
C GLU A 108 -11.99 1.74 -4.51
N PHE A 109 -10.79 2.35 -4.48
CA PHE A 109 -9.69 2.01 -3.56
C PHE A 109 -9.38 0.51 -3.54
N LEU A 110 -9.41 -0.17 -4.69
CA LEU A 110 -9.25 -1.61 -4.80
C LEU A 110 -7.90 -2.09 -4.26
N GLY A 111 -7.92 -2.77 -3.12
CA GLY A 111 -6.71 -3.20 -2.38
C GLY A 111 -5.99 -2.07 -1.63
N GLY A 112 -6.43 -0.82 -1.83
CA GLY A 112 -6.00 0.38 -1.11
C GLY A 112 -6.88 0.67 0.11
N GLY A 113 -7.11 1.98 0.37
CA GLY A 113 -7.87 2.43 1.53
C GLY A 113 -7.11 2.30 2.85
N LEU A 114 -7.84 2.14 3.95
CA LEU A 114 -7.24 2.03 5.28
C LEU A 114 -6.61 0.65 5.48
N HIS A 115 -5.40 0.64 5.99
CA HIS A 115 -4.69 -0.59 6.36
C HIS A 115 -4.37 -0.62 7.85
N LYS A 116 -4.64 -1.76 8.48
CA LYS A 116 -4.39 -2.04 9.91
C LYS A 116 -3.70 -3.38 10.06
N THR A 117 -2.48 -3.38 10.59
CA THR A 117 -1.68 -4.59 10.78
C THR A 117 -1.27 -4.71 12.25
N GLY A 118 -1.64 -5.81 12.91
CA GLY A 118 -1.34 -6.06 14.34
C GLY A 118 -0.13 -6.96 14.54
N ILE A 119 0.12 -7.33 15.81
CA ILE A 119 1.20 -8.23 16.22
C ILE A 119 1.27 -9.49 15.35
N GLY A 120 2.48 -9.92 14.98
CA GLY A 120 2.71 -11.06 14.09
C GLY A 120 2.29 -10.83 12.64
N GLY A 121 1.72 -9.65 12.33
CA GLY A 121 1.29 -9.27 10.99
C GLY A 121 2.47 -9.01 10.07
N LYS A 122 2.34 -9.40 8.81
CA LYS A 122 3.36 -9.19 7.78
C LYS A 122 2.74 -9.10 6.39
N LEU A 123 3.47 -8.49 5.48
CA LEU A 123 3.24 -8.52 4.05
C LEU A 123 4.54 -8.92 3.35
N GLY A 124 4.58 -10.12 2.79
CA GLY A 124 5.75 -10.66 2.08
C GLY A 124 6.19 -9.80 0.91
N MET A 125 7.41 -10.05 0.44
CA MET A 125 7.92 -9.33 -0.73
C MET A 125 7.07 -9.64 -1.95
N HIS A 126 6.60 -8.58 -2.62
CA HIS A 126 5.72 -8.70 -3.78
C HIS A 126 5.90 -7.54 -4.75
N ILE A 127 5.47 -7.76 -5.97
CA ILE A 127 5.06 -6.73 -6.91
C ILE A 127 3.53 -6.74 -6.99
N ASP A 128 2.96 -5.56 -7.13
CA ASP A 128 1.50 -5.41 -7.21
C ASP A 128 0.95 -5.92 -8.55
N TYR A 129 -0.37 -6.19 -8.61
CA TYR A 129 -1.05 -6.38 -9.89
C TYR A 129 -0.84 -5.15 -10.78
N ASN A 130 -0.61 -5.36 -12.06
CA ASN A 130 -0.23 -4.30 -12.99
C ASN A 130 -1.40 -3.67 -13.76
N LEU A 131 -2.56 -4.32 -13.80
CA LEU A 131 -3.74 -3.84 -14.53
C LEU A 131 -4.98 -3.83 -13.63
N HIS A 132 -5.69 -2.71 -13.56
CA HIS A 132 -6.94 -2.62 -12.79
C HIS A 132 -7.98 -3.61 -13.35
N PRO A 133 -8.53 -4.51 -12.53
CA PRO A 133 -9.33 -5.64 -13.05
C PRO A 133 -10.61 -5.19 -13.78
N THR A 134 -11.22 -4.09 -13.35
CA THR A 134 -12.47 -3.55 -13.94
C THR A 134 -12.18 -2.46 -14.97
N LEU A 135 -11.37 -1.46 -14.61
CA LEU A 135 -11.13 -0.27 -15.44
C LEU A 135 -10.13 -0.53 -16.57
N LYS A 136 -9.34 -1.61 -16.49
CA LYS A 136 -8.29 -1.96 -17.47
C LYS A 136 -7.25 -0.85 -17.66
N LEU A 137 -6.96 -0.12 -16.61
CA LEU A 137 -5.92 0.91 -16.53
C LEU A 137 -4.63 0.33 -15.96
N ASP A 138 -3.50 0.80 -16.46
CA ASP A 138 -2.16 0.41 -15.98
C ASP A 138 -1.85 1.05 -14.64
N ARG A 139 -1.52 0.25 -13.62
CA ARG A 139 -1.12 0.73 -12.30
C ARG A 139 0.28 1.33 -12.36
N ARG A 140 0.42 2.60 -11.96
CA ARG A 140 1.66 3.38 -12.11
C ARG A 140 2.31 3.76 -10.80
N LEU A 141 1.52 4.16 -9.80
CA LEU A 141 2.03 4.68 -8.53
C LEU A 141 1.26 4.11 -7.35
N ASN A 142 1.99 3.93 -6.26
CA ASN A 142 1.45 3.81 -4.91
C ASN A 142 1.82 5.07 -4.11
N ALA A 143 0.86 5.56 -3.32
CA ALA A 143 1.12 6.52 -2.26
C ALA A 143 0.63 5.94 -0.93
N ILE A 144 1.49 5.89 0.08
CA ILE A 144 1.16 5.32 1.40
C ILE A 144 1.39 6.39 2.46
N LEU A 145 0.32 6.78 3.15
CA LEU A 145 0.37 7.70 4.28
C LEU A 145 0.33 6.92 5.59
N TYR A 146 1.34 7.09 6.45
CA TYR A 146 1.40 6.47 7.78
C TYR A 146 0.74 7.35 8.84
N LEU A 147 0.02 6.70 9.77
CA LEU A 147 -0.82 7.39 10.77
C LEU A 147 -0.54 6.95 12.22
N ASN A 148 0.62 6.43 12.52
CA ASN A 148 0.99 6.08 13.89
C ASN A 148 1.63 7.26 14.60
N ASP A 149 1.03 7.76 15.69
CA ASP A 149 1.65 8.82 16.52
C ASP A 149 2.94 8.37 17.18
N TYR A 150 2.96 7.12 17.61
CA TYR A 150 4.12 6.48 18.21
C TYR A 150 4.35 5.11 17.60
N TRP A 151 5.60 4.82 17.27
CA TRP A 151 6.04 3.52 16.78
C TRP A 151 7.51 3.28 17.13
N GLU A 152 7.79 2.16 17.76
CA GLU A 152 9.17 1.76 18.04
C GLU A 152 9.77 1.01 16.86
N ASP A 153 11.00 1.33 16.49
CA ASP A 153 11.71 0.66 15.41
C ASP A 153 11.88 -0.85 15.68
N SER A 154 11.98 -1.24 16.95
CA SER A 154 12.05 -2.62 17.41
C SER A 154 10.80 -3.45 17.07
N TRP A 155 9.66 -2.81 16.88
CA TRP A 155 8.42 -3.48 16.47
C TRP A 155 8.41 -3.86 14.99
N GLY A 156 9.35 -3.35 14.20
CA GLY A 156 9.47 -3.61 12.76
C GLY A 156 8.42 -2.86 11.94
N GLY A 157 7.99 -3.43 10.81
CA GLY A 157 6.95 -2.85 9.96
C GLY A 157 7.40 -1.75 8.99
N SER A 158 8.71 -1.47 8.92
CA SER A 158 9.26 -0.59 7.88
C SER A 158 8.91 -1.13 6.49
N LEU A 159 8.61 -0.23 5.57
CA LEU A 159 8.47 -0.57 4.16
C LEU A 159 9.85 -0.87 3.59
N GLU A 160 10.04 -2.07 3.06
CA GLU A 160 11.29 -2.49 2.44
C GLU A 160 11.16 -2.48 0.92
N PHE A 161 12.14 -1.90 0.23
CA PHE A 161 12.33 -1.96 -1.21
C PHE A 161 13.55 -2.83 -1.52
N TRP A 162 13.36 -3.82 -2.36
CA TRP A 162 14.37 -4.83 -2.67
C TRP A 162 14.80 -4.74 -4.13
N ASN A 163 16.02 -5.22 -4.42
CA ASN A 163 16.48 -5.32 -5.78
C ASN A 163 15.61 -6.29 -6.60
N GLU A 164 15.72 -6.21 -7.93
CA GLU A 164 14.90 -6.98 -8.88
C GLU A 164 14.91 -8.50 -8.64
N ASN A 165 16.03 -9.04 -8.13
CA ASN A 165 16.17 -10.47 -7.84
C ASN A 165 15.68 -10.87 -6.44
N VAL A 166 15.25 -9.92 -5.62
CA VAL A 166 14.83 -10.13 -4.21
C VAL A 166 15.94 -10.81 -3.39
N THR A 167 17.18 -10.40 -3.61
CA THR A 167 18.34 -10.93 -2.88
C THR A 167 18.86 -9.97 -1.81
N GLU A 168 18.52 -8.67 -1.94
CA GLU A 168 19.00 -7.61 -1.05
C GLU A 168 17.93 -6.56 -0.83
N CYS A 169 17.75 -6.13 0.44
CA CYS A 169 16.98 -4.97 0.81
C CYS A 169 17.82 -3.72 0.56
N VAL A 170 17.45 -2.93 -0.45
CA VAL A 170 18.20 -1.72 -0.85
C VAL A 170 17.78 -0.52 -0.01
N THR A 171 16.48 -0.37 0.25
CA THR A 171 15.95 0.78 0.98
C THR A 171 14.94 0.32 2.02
N LYS A 172 15.02 0.94 3.21
CA LYS A 172 14.08 0.78 4.31
C LYS A 172 13.49 2.13 4.69
N ILE A 173 12.16 2.23 4.68
CA ILE A 173 11.43 3.42 5.07
C ILE A 173 10.61 3.10 6.31
N SER A 174 10.90 3.78 7.43
CA SER A 174 10.13 3.61 8.66
C SER A 174 8.71 4.13 8.50
N ASN A 175 7.78 3.50 9.18
CA ASN A 175 6.37 3.87 9.20
C ASN A 175 6.07 5.01 10.20
N LYS A 176 6.91 6.06 10.18
CA LYS A 176 6.74 7.28 10.97
C LYS A 176 5.40 7.93 10.62
N GLY A 177 4.66 8.37 11.63
CA GLY A 177 3.40 9.08 11.45
C GLY A 177 3.56 10.36 10.63
N ASN A 178 2.53 10.72 9.90
CA ASN A 178 2.49 11.82 8.95
C ASN A 178 3.56 11.76 7.84
N ARG A 179 4.08 10.55 7.53
CA ARG A 179 4.98 10.31 6.41
C ARG A 179 4.20 9.79 5.22
N LEU A 180 4.30 10.49 4.09
CA LEU A 180 3.84 10.02 2.80
C LEU A 180 5.00 9.35 2.06
N VAL A 181 4.79 8.15 1.54
CA VAL A 181 5.72 7.45 0.66
C VAL A 181 5.09 7.31 -0.71
N ILE A 182 5.77 7.76 -1.76
CA ILE A 182 5.34 7.65 -3.15
C ILE A 182 6.36 6.78 -3.89
N PHE A 183 5.91 5.79 -4.66
CA PHE A 183 6.80 4.93 -5.43
C PHE A 183 6.15 4.37 -6.69
N ASN A 184 6.99 4.12 -7.70
CA ASN A 184 6.58 3.48 -8.96
C ASN A 184 6.19 2.04 -8.75
N THR A 185 5.21 1.59 -9.53
CA THR A 185 4.83 0.18 -9.62
C THR A 185 5.12 -0.36 -11.02
N ASP A 186 6.06 -1.28 -11.08
CA ASP A 186 6.46 -2.04 -12.29
C ASP A 186 6.94 -3.45 -11.89
N GLU A 187 7.44 -4.22 -12.86
CA GLU A 187 7.93 -5.59 -12.65
C GLU A 187 9.15 -5.70 -11.72
N ARG A 188 9.78 -4.56 -11.38
CA ARG A 188 10.99 -4.49 -10.53
C ARG A 188 10.70 -3.94 -9.15
N SER A 189 9.50 -3.42 -8.92
CA SER A 189 9.13 -2.71 -7.69
C SER A 189 8.81 -3.66 -6.51
N TRP A 190 9.76 -4.54 -6.19
CA TRP A 190 9.65 -5.49 -5.09
C TRP A 190 9.62 -4.77 -3.74
N HIS A 191 8.50 -4.88 -3.04
CA HIS A 191 8.30 -4.19 -1.77
C HIS A 191 7.46 -5.01 -0.78
N GLY A 192 7.47 -4.59 0.49
CA GLY A 192 6.70 -5.22 1.56
C GLY A 192 7.19 -4.83 2.95
N HIS A 193 6.63 -5.46 3.97
CA HIS A 193 7.17 -5.50 5.34
C HIS A 193 7.18 -6.96 5.81
N PRO A 194 8.19 -7.73 5.35
CA PRO A 194 8.11 -9.18 5.37
C PRO A 194 8.36 -9.81 6.74
N ASN A 195 8.86 -9.03 7.71
CA ASN A 195 9.06 -9.51 9.06
C ASN A 195 7.78 -9.34 9.89
N PRO A 196 7.39 -10.35 10.67
CA PRO A 196 6.26 -10.22 11.58
C PRO A 196 6.44 -9.05 12.56
N LEU A 197 5.39 -8.26 12.76
CA LEU A 197 5.40 -7.18 13.73
C LEU A 197 5.55 -7.72 15.15
N ALA A 198 6.36 -7.03 15.97
CA ALA A 198 6.60 -7.32 17.38
C ALA A 198 5.97 -6.26 18.32
N CYS A 199 4.98 -5.50 17.84
CA CYS A 199 4.26 -4.52 18.64
C CYS A 199 3.38 -5.20 19.71
N PRO A 200 2.95 -4.48 20.77
CA PRO A 200 1.97 -4.96 21.73
C PRO A 200 0.65 -5.40 21.06
N GLU A 201 -0.17 -6.22 21.74
CA GLU A 201 -1.39 -6.81 21.16
C GLU A 201 -2.46 -5.79 20.77
N ASP A 202 -2.50 -4.67 21.44
CA ASP A 202 -3.45 -3.56 21.23
C ASP A 202 -2.89 -2.46 20.31
N VAL A 203 -1.63 -2.59 19.89
CA VAL A 203 -0.96 -1.64 18.98
C VAL A 203 -1.01 -2.16 17.55
N TYR A 204 -1.32 -1.26 16.63
CA TYR A 204 -1.43 -1.59 15.21
C TYR A 204 -0.65 -0.61 14.36
N ARG A 205 -0.04 -1.11 13.29
CA ARG A 205 0.51 -0.28 12.23
C ARG A 205 -0.62 0.22 11.34
N HIS A 206 -0.81 1.54 11.31
CA HIS A 206 -1.87 2.22 10.59
C HIS A 206 -1.32 2.93 9.35
N SER A 207 -2.02 2.80 8.23
CA SER A 207 -1.74 3.56 7.02
C SER A 207 -2.96 3.69 6.13
N ILE A 208 -2.93 4.65 5.20
CA ILE A 208 -3.85 4.74 4.07
C ILE A 208 -3.02 4.52 2.81
N ALA A 209 -3.48 3.66 1.90
CA ALA A 209 -2.84 3.41 0.62
C ALA A 209 -3.73 3.89 -0.53
N PHE A 210 -3.11 4.58 -1.48
CA PHE A 210 -3.72 5.11 -2.69
C PHE A 210 -2.99 4.59 -3.91
N TYR A 211 -3.73 4.27 -4.96
CA TYR A 211 -3.19 3.74 -6.20
C TYR A 211 -3.60 4.62 -7.36
N TYR A 212 -2.64 4.85 -8.26
CA TYR A 212 -2.85 5.72 -9.42
C TYR A 212 -2.46 4.99 -10.68
N TYR A 213 -3.25 5.21 -11.71
CA TYR A 213 -3.22 4.49 -12.96
C TYR A 213 -3.04 5.45 -14.13
N THR A 214 -2.72 4.92 -15.31
CA THR A 214 -2.78 5.64 -16.59
C THR A 214 -3.47 4.78 -17.63
N GLU A 215 -3.98 5.40 -18.68
CA GLU A 215 -4.40 4.70 -19.90
C GLU A 215 -3.15 4.32 -20.70
N GLY A 216 -2.65 3.11 -20.50
CA GLY A 216 -1.41 2.62 -21.07
C GLY A 216 -0.15 3.09 -20.30
N ARG A 217 0.99 2.56 -20.72
CA ARG A 217 2.34 2.90 -20.23
C ARG A 217 3.36 2.87 -21.36
N PRO A 218 4.57 3.44 -21.16
CA PRO A 218 5.63 3.39 -22.15
C PRO A 218 5.90 1.95 -22.63
N ALA A 219 6.16 1.76 -23.93
CA ALA A 219 6.28 0.43 -24.54
C ALA A 219 7.36 -0.45 -23.88
N ASN A 220 8.40 0.16 -23.32
CA ASN A 220 9.47 -0.54 -22.61
C ASN A 220 9.10 -0.94 -21.17
N GLU A 221 7.92 -0.51 -20.68
CA GLU A 221 7.39 -0.85 -19.35
C GLU A 221 6.18 -1.79 -19.42
N VAL A 222 5.72 -2.13 -20.62
CA VAL A 222 4.57 -3.02 -20.82
C VAL A 222 4.95 -4.45 -20.44
N ALA A 223 4.14 -5.05 -19.57
CA ALA A 223 4.26 -6.45 -19.16
C ALA A 223 2.92 -7.19 -19.36
N PRO A 224 2.92 -8.52 -19.46
CA PRO A 224 1.69 -9.30 -19.43
C PRO A 224 0.85 -9.03 -18.18
N GLU A 225 -0.49 -9.03 -18.31
CA GLU A 225 -1.39 -8.88 -17.16
C GLU A 225 -1.12 -9.95 -16.09
N HIS A 226 -0.92 -9.52 -14.85
CA HIS A 226 -0.75 -10.41 -13.71
C HIS A 226 -1.40 -9.86 -12.44
N ASN A 227 -1.74 -10.76 -11.53
CA ASN A 227 -2.11 -10.43 -10.16
C ASN A 227 -0.86 -10.13 -9.32
N THR A 228 -1.03 -9.71 -8.05
CA THR A 228 0.07 -9.58 -7.11
C THR A 228 0.93 -10.84 -7.09
N ILE A 229 2.24 -10.68 -7.35
CA ILE A 229 3.21 -11.77 -7.40
C ILE A 229 4.08 -11.68 -6.15
N PHE A 230 4.12 -12.77 -5.39
CA PHE A 230 4.98 -12.88 -4.20
C PHE A 230 6.26 -13.66 -4.51
N ARG A 231 7.36 -13.24 -3.87
CA ARG A 231 8.65 -13.92 -3.92
C ARG A 231 9.24 -14.08 -2.52
N LEU A 232 9.82 -15.22 -2.24
CA LEU A 232 10.52 -15.47 -0.98
C LEU A 232 11.89 -14.80 -0.99
N ARG A 233 12.28 -14.26 0.14
CA ARG A 233 13.64 -13.77 0.39
C ARG A 233 14.62 -14.93 0.55
N PRO A 234 15.94 -14.72 0.37
CA PRO A 234 16.94 -15.74 0.67
C PRO A 234 16.78 -16.30 2.09
N GLY A 235 16.72 -17.60 2.21
CA GLY A 235 16.54 -18.29 3.50
C GLY A 235 15.12 -18.27 4.08
N GLU A 236 14.16 -17.60 3.46
CA GLU A 236 12.77 -17.62 3.88
C GLU A 236 12.09 -18.91 3.43
N VAL A 237 11.41 -19.58 4.35
CA VAL A 237 10.66 -20.81 4.07
C VAL A 237 9.17 -20.57 4.36
N LEU A 238 8.30 -20.93 3.42
CA LEU A 238 6.86 -20.88 3.65
C LEU A 238 6.47 -21.89 4.75
N LYS A 239 6.04 -21.36 5.89
CA LYS A 239 5.35 -22.15 6.89
C LYS A 239 3.90 -22.33 6.46
N HIS A 240 3.60 -23.42 5.77
CA HIS A 240 2.22 -23.78 5.48
C HIS A 240 1.45 -24.01 6.76
N THR A 241 0.34 -23.28 6.92
CA THR A 241 -0.61 -23.54 8.01
C THR A 241 -1.29 -24.90 7.77
N VAL A 242 -1.91 -25.46 8.81
CA VAL A 242 -2.73 -26.68 8.64
C VAL A 242 -3.81 -26.49 7.57
N TYR A 243 -4.36 -25.28 7.48
CA TYR A 243 -5.33 -24.89 6.45
C TYR A 243 -4.72 -24.93 5.04
N ASP A 244 -3.52 -24.39 4.85
CA ASP A 244 -2.81 -24.46 3.55
C ASP A 244 -2.56 -25.91 3.13
N ARG A 245 -2.17 -26.76 4.10
CA ARG A 245 -1.97 -28.20 3.84
C ARG A 245 -3.25 -28.91 3.46
N LEU A 246 -4.36 -28.58 4.11
CA LEU A 246 -5.69 -29.12 3.76
C LEU A 246 -6.13 -28.64 2.37
N LEU A 247 -5.89 -27.39 2.01
CA LEU A 247 -6.18 -26.87 0.66
C LEU A 247 -5.35 -27.58 -0.42
N LEU A 248 -4.13 -28.02 -0.12
CA LEU A 248 -3.33 -28.81 -1.08
C LEU A 248 -3.93 -30.18 -1.38
N LEU A 249 -4.74 -30.74 -0.48
CA LEU A 249 -5.46 -32.00 -0.68
C LEU A 249 -6.73 -31.85 -1.52
N ILE A 250 -7.18 -30.62 -1.75
CA ILE A 250 -8.37 -30.34 -2.56
C ILE A 250 -7.96 -30.21 -4.04
N PRO A 251 -8.62 -30.92 -4.97
CA PRO A 251 -8.36 -30.79 -6.40
C PRO A 251 -8.43 -29.34 -6.88
N SER A 252 -7.56 -28.98 -7.82
CA SER A 252 -7.38 -27.60 -8.30
C SER A 252 -8.67 -26.94 -8.80
N PHE A 253 -9.55 -27.69 -9.47
CA PHE A 253 -10.82 -27.19 -9.96
C PHE A 253 -11.78 -26.82 -8.82
N VAL A 254 -11.78 -27.58 -7.70
CA VAL A 254 -12.59 -27.27 -6.51
C VAL A 254 -12.04 -26.05 -5.79
N ARG A 255 -10.70 -25.92 -5.69
CA ARG A 255 -10.06 -24.72 -5.12
C ARG A 255 -10.40 -23.45 -5.90
N ASN A 256 -10.41 -23.53 -7.22
CA ASN A 256 -10.77 -22.42 -8.10
C ASN A 256 -12.26 -22.03 -7.95
N PHE A 257 -13.12 -23.03 -7.80
CA PHE A 257 -14.54 -22.81 -7.53
C PHE A 257 -14.76 -22.14 -6.18
N LEU A 258 -14.12 -22.64 -5.10
CA LEU A 258 -14.22 -22.05 -3.75
C LEU A 258 -13.67 -20.62 -3.69
N ARG A 259 -12.60 -20.29 -4.45
CA ARG A 259 -12.09 -18.93 -4.58
C ARG A 259 -13.08 -17.99 -5.28
N LYS A 260 -13.75 -18.47 -6.33
CA LYS A 260 -14.83 -17.70 -6.99
C LYS A 260 -15.99 -17.43 -6.07
N VAL A 261 -16.45 -18.44 -5.33
CA VAL A 261 -17.57 -18.29 -4.37
C VAL A 261 -17.21 -17.35 -3.21
N LYS A 262 -15.94 -17.38 -2.73
CA LYS A 262 -15.46 -16.50 -1.65
C LYS A 262 -15.23 -15.05 -2.12
N GLY A 263 -15.03 -14.82 -3.39
CA GLY A 263 -14.99 -13.48 -4.00
C GLY A 263 -16.38 -12.92 -4.36
N MET A 264 -17.44 -13.71 -4.14
CA MET A 264 -18.85 -13.33 -4.33
C MET A 264 -19.61 -13.18 -2.99
N LEU A 265 -18.96 -13.44 -1.85
CA LEU A 265 -19.40 -13.23 -0.48
C LEU A 265 -18.50 -12.21 0.22
#